data_d55e176c9fec02d6981ce3ae2e68ab3a
#
_entry.id   d55e176c9fec02d6981ce3ae2e68ab3a
#
_cell.length_a   1.000
_cell.length_b   1.000
_cell.length_c   1.000
_cell.angle_alpha   90.00
_cell.angle_beta   90.00
_cell.angle_gamma   90.00
#
_symmetry.space_group_name_H-M   'P 1'
#
loop_
_entity.id
_entity.type
_entity.pdbx_description
1 polymer ?
#
loop_
_entity_poly.entity_id
_entity_poly.type
_entity_poly.pdbx_seq_one_letter_code
_entity_poly.pdbx_strand_id
1 'polypeptide(L)'
;MAVDAATFRSVLGQWPSGVTVVTTVADDGWHGMTASSFNSVSLEPPLVSVCLAKKIYTHTLIERSGVFAVNILAKDQAAIGKRFAGQQPELTDRFAGLQASTAESGAPVLGDALGWLDCRVVHAYEGGDHTIFVGEVLAADTPRLTAPLLFHSRAWGQFADLLPADAAVVDTGIAAALRAKGADPRRVTELVSALRDAGVTVRVLDLASGAPSEDELAALRADRDAGPGTASALVATPEHVEAAAALGVGVVEVAVAADAAAAEAARPVIEAAHERGLAVSALIAGFFSGDPAAALDACAALAALGADEICLDDAEGAATPLSVRELLQEAVSRTKPAPLSVRLGDQSGLALANALTALKSGVRRFHATLGGVDGVVALEDVLYLVSTLEVEAPADRDAVVRAARALAPLWGAPLNGRTTRLQTPAPADPLIPMGGTP
;
A
#
# COMPACT_ATOMS: atom_id res chain seq x y z
N MET A 1 2.58 19.48 44.39
CA MET A 1 1.11 19.35 44.13
C MET A 1 0.93 18.16 43.24
N ALA A 2 -0.04 17.28 43.53
CA ALA A 2 -0.38 16.18 42.63
C ALA A 2 -1.07 16.76 41.39
N VAL A 3 -0.84 16.13 40.23
CA VAL A 3 -1.51 16.48 38.96
C VAL A 3 -3.01 16.19 39.12
N ASP A 4 -3.87 17.13 38.72
CA ASP A 4 -5.32 16.92 38.75
C ASP A 4 -5.77 15.90 37.67
N ALA A 5 -6.92 15.26 37.90
CA ALA A 5 -7.41 14.18 37.05
C ALA A 5 -7.79 14.63 35.61
N ALA A 6 -8.09 15.92 35.39
CA ALA A 6 -8.43 16.43 34.06
C ALA A 6 -7.15 16.59 33.22
N THR A 7 -6.14 17.20 33.78
CA THR A 7 -4.80 17.35 33.18
C THR A 7 -4.20 15.96 32.86
N PHE A 8 -4.25 15.03 33.83
CA PHE A 8 -3.75 13.68 33.64
C PHE A 8 -4.42 12.96 32.46
N ARG A 9 -5.76 12.99 32.39
CA ARG A 9 -6.51 12.41 31.27
C ARG A 9 -6.24 13.12 29.95
N SER A 10 -6.02 14.42 29.95
CA SER A 10 -5.68 15.18 28.74
C SER A 10 -4.35 14.73 28.14
N VAL A 11 -3.33 14.55 28.99
CA VAL A 11 -2.01 14.07 28.57
C VAL A 11 -2.10 12.63 28.06
N LEU A 12 -2.76 11.73 28.80
CA LEU A 12 -2.95 10.33 28.37
C LEU A 12 -3.78 10.23 27.07
N GLY A 13 -4.69 11.16 26.82
CA GLY A 13 -5.44 11.24 25.59
C GLY A 13 -4.59 11.49 24.34
N GLN A 14 -3.36 12.02 24.50
CA GLN A 14 -2.42 12.19 23.37
C GLN A 14 -1.67 10.89 23.02
N TRP A 15 -1.75 9.87 23.88
CA TRP A 15 -1.12 8.59 23.63
C TRP A 15 -2.07 7.66 22.84
N PRO A 16 -1.78 7.36 21.57
CA PRO A 16 -2.59 6.41 20.80
C PRO A 16 -2.34 4.99 21.33
N SER A 17 -3.41 4.22 21.45
CA SER A 17 -3.34 2.81 21.86
C SER A 17 -4.06 1.93 20.86
N GLY A 18 -3.64 0.66 20.77
CA GLY A 18 -4.45 -0.38 20.17
C GLY A 18 -5.74 -0.59 20.96
N VAL A 19 -6.74 -1.15 20.30
CA VAL A 19 -8.01 -1.51 20.92
C VAL A 19 -8.10 -3.03 21.04
N THR A 20 -8.36 -3.49 22.26
CA THR A 20 -8.54 -4.92 22.54
C THR A 20 -9.89 -5.18 23.20
N VAL A 21 -10.40 -6.39 23.04
CA VAL A 21 -11.45 -6.96 23.89
C VAL A 21 -10.80 -7.96 24.82
N VAL A 22 -10.77 -7.66 26.11
CA VAL A 22 -10.33 -8.59 27.16
C VAL A 22 -11.53 -9.42 27.56
N THR A 23 -11.39 -10.73 27.47
CA THR A 23 -12.45 -11.71 27.73
C THR A 23 -12.05 -12.66 28.85
N THR A 24 -13.03 -13.22 29.54
CA THR A 24 -12.84 -14.20 30.60
C THR A 24 -14.10 -15.04 30.76
N VAL A 25 -14.03 -16.03 31.63
CA VAL A 25 -15.17 -16.89 31.99
C VAL A 25 -15.92 -16.34 33.22
N ALA A 26 -17.24 -16.49 33.22
CA ALA A 26 -18.13 -16.23 34.34
C ALA A 26 -18.90 -17.50 34.69
N ASP A 27 -19.58 -17.50 35.81
CA ASP A 27 -20.35 -18.67 36.28
C ASP A 27 -21.48 -19.06 35.30
N ASP A 28 -22.00 -18.08 34.57
CA ASP A 28 -23.14 -18.17 33.65
C ASP A 28 -22.73 -18.08 32.17
N GLY A 29 -21.45 -18.11 31.86
CA GLY A 29 -20.95 -18.07 30.47
C GLY A 29 -19.71 -17.21 30.26
N TRP A 30 -19.66 -16.52 29.15
CA TRP A 30 -18.52 -15.68 28.75
C TRP A 30 -18.77 -14.20 29.09
N HIS A 31 -17.70 -13.53 29.47
CA HIS A 31 -17.73 -12.09 29.70
C HIS A 31 -16.55 -11.40 28.99
N GLY A 32 -16.74 -10.13 28.62
CA GLY A 32 -15.70 -9.35 28.00
C GLY A 32 -15.91 -7.87 28.11
N MET A 33 -14.83 -7.12 27.96
CA MET A 33 -14.83 -5.65 27.93
C MET A 33 -13.77 -5.10 26.98
N THR A 34 -14.01 -3.93 26.44
CA THR A 34 -13.00 -3.20 25.65
C THR A 34 -11.97 -2.58 26.58
N ALA A 35 -10.71 -2.79 26.27
CA ALA A 35 -9.57 -2.23 26.98
C ALA A 35 -8.51 -1.70 26.01
N SER A 36 -7.78 -0.66 26.45
CA SER A 36 -6.62 -0.09 25.75
C SER A 36 -5.33 -0.21 26.59
N SER A 37 -5.39 -0.92 27.71
CA SER A 37 -4.29 -1.06 28.66
C SER A 37 -3.43 -2.30 28.44
N PHE A 38 -3.55 -2.95 27.28
CA PHE A 38 -2.76 -4.14 26.92
C PHE A 38 -1.33 -3.78 26.58
N ASN A 39 -0.35 -4.53 27.13
CA ASN A 39 1.08 -4.40 26.81
C ASN A 39 1.79 -5.77 26.85
N SER A 40 2.82 -5.91 26.03
CA SER A 40 3.81 -6.99 26.14
C SER A 40 4.70 -6.79 27.37
N VAL A 41 5.07 -7.86 28.06
CA VAL A 41 5.91 -7.83 29.26
C VAL A 41 7.21 -8.60 29.05
N SER A 42 7.16 -9.84 28.54
CA SER A 42 8.32 -10.71 28.36
C SER A 42 8.13 -11.66 27.18
N LEU A 43 9.22 -12.07 26.56
CA LEU A 43 9.25 -13.10 25.51
C LEU A 43 9.54 -14.49 26.09
N GLU A 44 10.35 -14.57 27.13
CA GLU A 44 10.74 -15.83 27.79
C GLU A 44 10.65 -15.71 29.31
N PRO A 45 9.59 -16.27 29.94
CA PRO A 45 8.38 -16.82 29.30
C PRO A 45 7.54 -15.72 28.62
N PRO A 46 6.62 -16.08 27.68
CA PRO A 46 5.76 -15.13 27.01
C PRO A 46 4.73 -14.56 27.98
N LEU A 47 4.89 -13.30 28.36
CA LEU A 47 4.05 -12.60 29.33
C LEU A 47 3.45 -11.33 28.71
N VAL A 48 2.19 -11.08 29.04
CA VAL A 48 1.46 -9.87 28.69
C VAL A 48 0.79 -9.26 29.93
N SER A 49 0.43 -7.98 29.88
CA SER A 49 -0.29 -7.33 30.97
C SER A 49 -1.55 -6.60 30.48
N VAL A 50 -2.56 -6.56 31.36
CA VAL A 50 -3.75 -5.71 31.23
C VAL A 50 -4.01 -5.00 32.57
N CYS A 51 -4.37 -3.71 32.51
CA CYS A 51 -4.73 -2.94 33.70
C CYS A 51 -6.24 -2.74 33.75
N LEU A 52 -6.91 -3.25 34.78
CA LEU A 52 -8.34 -3.20 34.95
C LEU A 52 -8.74 -2.49 36.23
N ALA A 53 -9.70 -1.57 36.13
CA ALA A 53 -10.21 -0.87 37.30
C ALA A 53 -10.90 -1.85 38.27
N LYS A 54 -10.60 -1.77 39.56
CA LYS A 54 -11.15 -2.67 40.61
C LYS A 54 -12.67 -2.66 40.71
N LYS A 55 -13.30 -1.55 40.31
CA LYS A 55 -14.77 -1.37 40.38
C LYS A 55 -15.55 -2.05 39.24
N ILE A 56 -14.88 -2.58 38.22
CA ILE A 56 -15.57 -3.19 37.05
C ILE A 56 -15.75 -4.69 37.27
N TYR A 57 -16.86 -5.22 36.76
CA TYR A 57 -17.22 -6.63 36.93
C TYR A 57 -16.20 -7.59 36.32
N THR A 58 -15.62 -7.25 35.17
CA THR A 58 -14.57 -8.07 34.51
C THR A 58 -13.33 -8.27 35.40
N HIS A 59 -12.95 -7.26 36.21
CA HIS A 59 -11.86 -7.39 37.17
C HIS A 59 -12.13 -8.56 38.17
N THR A 60 -13.31 -8.55 38.81
CA THR A 60 -13.70 -9.60 39.76
C THR A 60 -13.73 -10.97 39.11
N LEU A 61 -14.17 -11.07 37.85
CA LEU A 61 -14.20 -12.34 37.13
C LEU A 61 -12.80 -12.87 36.87
N ILE A 62 -11.85 -12.03 36.41
CA ILE A 62 -10.47 -12.44 36.16
C ILE A 62 -9.75 -12.82 37.47
N GLU A 63 -10.00 -12.08 38.55
CA GLU A 63 -9.46 -12.41 39.87
C GLU A 63 -9.93 -13.79 40.38
N ARG A 64 -11.20 -14.14 40.10
CA ARG A 64 -11.77 -15.45 40.48
C ARG A 64 -11.37 -16.58 39.55
N SER A 65 -11.43 -16.37 38.24
CA SER A 65 -11.17 -17.39 37.23
C SER A 65 -9.69 -17.69 37.05
N GLY A 66 -8.83 -16.71 37.30
CA GLY A 66 -7.39 -16.79 37.03
C GLY A 66 -7.01 -16.83 35.54
N VAL A 67 -7.96 -16.55 34.64
CA VAL A 67 -7.72 -16.59 33.17
C VAL A 67 -8.31 -15.39 32.44
N PHE A 68 -7.71 -15.03 31.34
CA PHE A 68 -8.26 -14.04 30.39
C PHE A 68 -7.73 -14.27 28.98
N ALA A 69 -8.46 -13.81 27.97
CA ALA A 69 -7.90 -13.69 26.63
C ALA A 69 -7.91 -12.23 26.20
N VAL A 70 -6.96 -11.88 25.32
CA VAL A 70 -6.85 -10.55 24.69
C VAL A 70 -7.12 -10.72 23.21
N ASN A 71 -8.16 -10.07 22.71
CA ASN A 71 -8.52 -10.06 21.30
C ASN A 71 -8.19 -8.68 20.72
N ILE A 72 -7.20 -8.60 19.86
CA ILE A 72 -6.76 -7.36 19.21
C ILE A 72 -7.72 -7.08 18.05
N LEU A 73 -8.36 -5.91 18.06
CA LEU A 73 -9.35 -5.57 17.06
C LEU A 73 -8.73 -5.01 15.78
N ALA A 74 -9.27 -5.46 14.64
CA ALA A 74 -8.97 -4.93 13.32
C ALA A 74 -9.71 -3.59 13.08
N LYS A 75 -9.24 -2.81 12.11
CA LYS A 75 -9.74 -1.47 11.75
C LYS A 75 -11.26 -1.41 11.51
N ASP A 76 -11.84 -2.48 10.97
CA ASP A 76 -13.25 -2.62 10.64
C ASP A 76 -14.13 -3.07 11.83
N GLN A 77 -13.50 -3.39 12.96
CA GLN A 77 -14.18 -3.92 14.15
C GLN A 77 -14.53 -2.86 15.20
N ALA A 78 -14.62 -1.57 14.81
CA ALA A 78 -15.03 -0.50 15.74
C ALA A 78 -16.40 -0.74 16.39
N ALA A 79 -17.35 -1.40 15.70
CA ALA A 79 -18.64 -1.77 16.25
C ALA A 79 -18.51 -2.80 17.40
N ILE A 80 -17.60 -3.76 17.27
CA ILE A 80 -17.28 -4.74 18.32
C ILE A 80 -16.66 -4.00 19.52
N GLY A 81 -15.69 -3.12 19.28
CA GLY A 81 -15.11 -2.28 20.34
C GLY A 81 -16.17 -1.48 21.12
N LYS A 82 -17.12 -0.84 20.45
CA LYS A 82 -18.24 -0.12 21.08
C LYS A 82 -19.17 -1.01 21.90
N ARG A 83 -19.46 -2.21 21.37
CA ARG A 83 -20.32 -3.20 22.04
C ARG A 83 -19.71 -3.63 23.37
N PHE A 84 -18.45 -4.01 23.38
CA PHE A 84 -17.74 -4.43 24.59
C PHE A 84 -17.39 -3.26 25.53
N ALA A 85 -17.38 -2.01 25.03
CA ALA A 85 -17.28 -0.82 25.86
C ALA A 85 -18.62 -0.46 26.59
N GLY A 86 -19.68 -1.24 26.38
CA GLY A 86 -20.97 -1.00 26.99
C GLY A 86 -21.75 0.17 26.37
N GLN A 87 -21.41 0.56 25.13
CA GLN A 87 -22.11 1.65 24.41
C GLN A 87 -23.39 1.16 23.69
N GLN A 88 -23.77 -0.11 23.88
CA GLN A 88 -25.01 -0.73 23.39
C GLN A 88 -25.71 -1.41 24.56
N PRO A 89 -26.35 -0.64 25.46
CA PRO A 89 -26.93 -1.19 26.70
C PRO A 89 -28.12 -2.13 26.47
N GLU A 90 -28.71 -2.10 25.28
CA GLU A 90 -29.78 -3.00 24.83
C GLU A 90 -29.33 -4.43 24.59
N LEU A 91 -28.02 -4.64 24.34
CA LEU A 91 -27.45 -5.95 24.12
C LEU A 91 -27.07 -6.60 25.46
N THR A 92 -27.84 -7.59 25.88
CA THR A 92 -27.58 -8.38 27.08
C THR A 92 -26.45 -9.41 26.86
N ASP A 93 -26.43 -10.03 25.68
CA ASP A 93 -25.35 -10.92 25.27
C ASP A 93 -24.42 -10.22 24.28
N ARG A 94 -23.22 -9.87 24.74
CA ARG A 94 -22.21 -9.16 23.92
C ARG A 94 -21.52 -10.09 22.90
N PHE A 95 -21.65 -11.40 23.01
CA PHE A 95 -21.12 -12.37 22.07
C PHE A 95 -22.10 -12.78 20.98
N ALA A 96 -23.37 -12.41 21.09
CA ALA A 96 -24.40 -12.76 20.12
C ALA A 96 -24.01 -12.36 18.70
N GLY A 97 -24.01 -13.34 17.79
CA GLY A 97 -23.66 -13.15 16.37
C GLY A 97 -22.17 -12.97 16.08
N LEU A 98 -21.29 -13.15 17.06
CA LEU A 98 -19.84 -13.17 16.85
C LEU A 98 -19.35 -14.61 16.71
N GLN A 99 -18.34 -14.83 15.89
CA GLN A 99 -17.59 -16.09 15.87
C GLN A 99 -16.63 -16.09 17.05
N ALA A 100 -16.97 -16.82 18.11
CA ALA A 100 -16.14 -16.96 19.29
C ALA A 100 -15.96 -18.44 19.63
N SER A 101 -14.77 -18.80 20.08
CA SER A 101 -14.39 -20.14 20.52
C SER A 101 -13.51 -20.03 21.75
N THR A 102 -13.06 -21.15 22.28
CA THR A 102 -12.07 -21.20 23.38
C THR A 102 -10.79 -21.86 22.89
N ALA A 103 -9.67 -21.44 23.47
CA ALA A 103 -8.39 -22.12 23.32
C ALA A 103 -8.07 -22.93 24.62
N GLU A 104 -6.89 -22.76 25.20
CA GLU A 104 -6.40 -23.59 26.31
C GLU A 104 -7.02 -23.21 27.65
N SER A 105 -7.22 -21.90 27.94
CA SER A 105 -7.70 -21.46 29.28
C SER A 105 -9.21 -21.53 29.45
N GLY A 106 -9.96 -21.65 28.36
CA GLY A 106 -11.42 -21.55 28.34
C GLY A 106 -11.97 -20.13 28.24
N ALA A 107 -11.11 -19.11 28.29
CA ALA A 107 -11.53 -17.72 27.98
C ALA A 107 -11.85 -17.60 26.48
N PRO A 108 -12.92 -16.84 26.09
CA PRO A 108 -13.32 -16.78 24.70
C PRO A 108 -12.36 -15.96 23.85
N VAL A 109 -12.02 -16.49 22.66
CA VAL A 109 -11.28 -15.79 21.61
C VAL A 109 -12.19 -15.53 20.42
N LEU A 110 -12.03 -14.36 19.80
CA LEU A 110 -12.81 -13.94 18.63
C LEU A 110 -12.12 -14.44 17.36
N GLY A 111 -12.79 -15.28 16.59
CA GLY A 111 -12.22 -15.93 15.41
C GLY A 111 -11.88 -14.98 14.25
N ASP A 112 -12.48 -13.80 14.20
CA ASP A 112 -12.25 -12.75 13.23
C ASP A 112 -11.43 -11.56 13.77
N ALA A 113 -10.83 -11.69 14.97
CA ALA A 113 -9.91 -10.69 15.51
C ALA A 113 -8.65 -10.57 14.64
N LEU A 114 -7.96 -9.44 14.71
CA LEU A 114 -6.65 -9.25 14.07
C LEU A 114 -5.63 -10.27 14.62
N GLY A 115 -5.68 -10.48 15.91
CA GLY A 115 -4.90 -11.49 16.63
C GLY A 115 -5.49 -11.71 18.01
N TRP A 116 -5.20 -12.84 18.62
CA TRP A 116 -5.61 -13.11 20.00
C TRP A 116 -4.53 -13.85 20.78
N LEU A 117 -4.57 -13.68 22.11
CA LEU A 117 -3.72 -14.35 23.07
C LEU A 117 -4.59 -14.90 24.19
N ASP A 118 -4.47 -16.17 24.49
CA ASP A 118 -5.14 -16.85 25.59
C ASP A 118 -4.19 -17.03 26.77
N CYS A 119 -4.56 -16.56 27.96
CA CYS A 119 -3.65 -16.31 29.06
C CYS A 119 -4.14 -16.90 30.40
N ARG A 120 -3.18 -17.37 31.21
CA ARG A 120 -3.35 -17.67 32.63
C ARG A 120 -2.70 -16.54 33.44
N VAL A 121 -3.40 -16.01 34.45
CA VAL A 121 -2.84 -15.03 35.38
C VAL A 121 -1.72 -15.66 36.22
N VAL A 122 -0.53 -15.05 36.16
CA VAL A 122 0.63 -15.47 36.96
C VAL A 122 0.96 -14.46 38.05
N HIS A 123 0.63 -13.17 37.82
CA HIS A 123 0.79 -12.14 38.85
C HIS A 123 -0.36 -11.12 38.75
N ALA A 124 -0.70 -10.54 39.91
CA ALA A 124 -1.63 -9.45 40.06
C ALA A 124 -1.03 -8.40 40.98
N TYR A 125 -0.73 -7.21 40.46
CA TYR A 125 -0.10 -6.13 41.22
C TYR A 125 -1.06 -4.98 41.47
N GLU A 126 -0.96 -4.40 42.67
CA GLU A 126 -1.70 -3.20 43.05
C GLU A 126 -1.25 -1.99 42.21
N GLY A 127 -2.17 -1.37 41.50
CA GLY A 127 -1.97 -0.20 40.65
C GLY A 127 -2.88 0.97 41.02
N GLY A 128 -3.06 1.25 42.30
CA GLY A 128 -3.96 2.27 42.78
C GLY A 128 -5.43 1.84 42.70
N ASP A 129 -6.26 2.51 41.89
CA ASP A 129 -7.66 2.13 41.62
C ASP A 129 -7.79 1.02 40.57
N HIS A 130 -6.68 0.52 40.04
CA HIS A 130 -6.58 -0.59 39.10
C HIS A 130 -5.76 -1.75 39.68
N THR A 131 -5.90 -2.93 39.09
CA THR A 131 -4.98 -4.06 39.24
C THR A 131 -4.29 -4.32 37.91
N ILE A 132 -2.96 -4.52 37.95
CA ILE A 132 -2.14 -4.93 36.82
C ILE A 132 -2.11 -6.45 36.81
N PHE A 133 -2.89 -7.08 35.96
CA PHE A 133 -2.84 -8.53 35.75
C PHE A 133 -1.74 -8.84 34.75
N VAL A 134 -0.84 -9.75 35.12
CA VAL A 134 0.17 -10.32 34.22
C VAL A 134 -0.24 -11.74 33.89
N GLY A 135 -0.39 -12.01 32.61
CA GLY A 135 -0.78 -13.33 32.09
C GLY A 135 0.36 -14.00 31.33
N GLU A 136 0.57 -15.27 31.60
CA GLU A 136 1.37 -16.16 30.77
C GLU A 136 0.53 -16.58 29.57
N VAL A 137 1.07 -16.40 28.36
CA VAL A 137 0.39 -16.75 27.11
C VAL A 137 0.48 -18.26 26.89
N LEU A 138 -0.67 -18.93 26.89
CA LEU A 138 -0.80 -20.37 26.69
C LEU A 138 -0.98 -20.73 25.21
N ALA A 139 -1.73 -19.88 24.47
CA ALA A 139 -1.97 -20.01 23.04
C ALA A 139 -2.15 -18.63 22.42
N ALA A 140 -1.83 -18.50 21.14
CA ALA A 140 -2.00 -17.27 20.36
C ALA A 140 -2.18 -17.61 18.88
N ASP A 141 -2.89 -16.74 18.15
CA ASP A 141 -3.02 -16.83 16.70
C ASP A 141 -3.23 -15.43 16.08
N THR A 142 -3.00 -15.34 14.79
CA THR A 142 -3.21 -14.13 13.99
C THR A 142 -4.11 -14.47 12.78
N PRO A 143 -5.44 -14.58 13.00
CA PRO A 143 -6.38 -15.04 11.97
C PRO A 143 -6.45 -14.11 10.76
N ARG A 144 -6.12 -12.81 10.93
CA ARG A 144 -6.24 -11.79 9.89
C ARG A 144 -4.97 -10.96 9.77
N LEU A 145 -4.61 -10.63 8.52
CA LEU A 145 -3.52 -9.70 8.19
C LEU A 145 -4.13 -8.40 7.66
N THR A 146 -4.47 -7.47 8.56
CA THR A 146 -4.99 -6.15 8.19
C THR A 146 -4.53 -5.10 9.23
N ALA A 147 -4.90 -3.83 9.06
CA ALA A 147 -4.52 -2.78 9.99
C ALA A 147 -5.27 -2.90 11.33
N PRO A 148 -4.62 -2.60 12.48
CA PRO A 148 -5.27 -2.59 13.78
C PRO A 148 -6.23 -1.42 13.94
N LEU A 149 -7.23 -1.58 14.80
CA LEU A 149 -8.06 -0.49 15.29
C LEU A 149 -7.29 0.30 16.36
N LEU A 150 -7.22 1.61 16.20
CA LEU A 150 -6.59 2.52 17.15
C LEU A 150 -7.62 3.38 17.87
N PHE A 151 -7.26 3.80 19.09
CA PHE A 151 -8.00 4.75 19.88
C PHE A 151 -7.09 5.91 20.28
N HIS A 152 -7.46 7.14 19.91
CA HIS A 152 -6.71 8.36 20.22
C HIS A 152 -7.66 9.50 20.44
N SER A 153 -7.43 10.32 21.48
CA SER A 153 -8.23 11.52 21.78
C SER A 153 -9.74 11.28 21.76
N ARG A 154 -10.18 10.14 22.31
CA ARG A 154 -11.60 9.69 22.35
C ARG A 154 -12.21 9.37 20.97
N ALA A 155 -11.40 9.25 19.94
CA ALA A 155 -11.83 8.86 18.59
C ALA A 155 -11.25 7.50 18.21
N TRP A 156 -12.00 6.76 17.42
CA TRP A 156 -11.54 5.53 16.77
C TRP A 156 -10.81 5.91 15.51
N GLY A 157 -9.66 5.30 15.27
CA GLY A 157 -8.81 5.63 14.13
C GLY A 157 -8.07 4.41 13.59
N GLN A 158 -7.21 4.68 12.64
CA GLN A 158 -6.28 3.71 12.11
C GLN A 158 -4.98 4.45 11.80
N PHE A 159 -3.90 3.69 11.56
CA PHE A 159 -2.64 4.27 11.13
C PHE A 159 -2.84 5.14 9.88
N ALA A 160 -2.29 6.36 9.92
CA ALA A 160 -1.94 7.08 8.70
C ALA A 160 -0.47 6.74 8.43
N ASP A 161 -0.19 6.02 7.35
CA ASP A 161 1.17 5.75 6.95
C ASP A 161 1.87 7.08 6.63
N LEU A 162 3.11 7.21 7.09
CA LEU A 162 3.95 8.33 6.70
C LEU A 162 4.17 8.26 5.19
N LEU A 163 4.19 9.42 4.53
CA LEU A 163 4.58 9.48 3.14
C LEU A 163 6.00 8.90 2.98
N PRO A 164 6.27 8.16 1.90
CA PRO A 164 7.62 7.70 1.63
C PRO A 164 8.57 8.88 1.41
N ALA A 165 9.86 8.68 1.64
CA ALA A 165 10.85 9.73 1.40
C ALA A 165 11.01 10.06 -0.09
N ASP A 166 10.83 9.03 -0.94
CA ASP A 166 10.99 9.11 -2.39
C ASP A 166 9.88 8.38 -3.14
N ALA A 167 9.63 8.79 -4.39
CA ALA A 167 8.75 8.09 -5.31
C ALA A 167 9.26 8.21 -6.75
N ALA A 168 9.13 7.15 -7.53
CA ALA A 168 9.55 7.08 -8.92
C ALA A 168 8.36 6.91 -9.86
N VAL A 169 8.54 7.31 -11.12
CA VAL A 169 7.56 7.12 -12.20
C VAL A 169 8.16 6.29 -13.32
N VAL A 170 7.31 5.49 -13.95
CA VAL A 170 7.63 4.64 -15.12
C VAL A 170 6.64 4.99 -16.22
N ASP A 171 7.12 5.29 -17.43
CA ASP A 171 6.26 5.43 -18.60
C ASP A 171 6.07 4.06 -19.25
N THR A 172 4.84 3.59 -19.27
CA THR A 172 4.50 2.26 -19.81
C THR A 172 3.67 2.30 -21.08
N GLY A 173 3.38 3.47 -21.63
CA GLY A 173 2.43 3.58 -22.73
C GLY A 173 2.84 4.44 -23.91
N ILE A 174 3.68 5.46 -23.72
CA ILE A 174 3.88 6.50 -24.76
C ILE A 174 4.48 5.94 -26.06
N ALA A 175 5.48 5.08 -25.99
CA ALA A 175 6.12 4.52 -27.18
C ALA A 175 5.12 3.68 -28.00
N ALA A 176 4.34 2.81 -27.34
CA ALA A 176 3.32 1.99 -27.99
C ALA A 176 2.18 2.84 -28.55
N ALA A 177 1.71 3.84 -27.82
CA ALA A 177 0.64 4.74 -28.26
C ALA A 177 1.02 5.56 -29.52
N LEU A 178 2.23 6.06 -29.58
CA LEU A 178 2.74 6.79 -30.75
C LEU A 178 2.92 5.88 -31.96
N ARG A 179 3.44 4.65 -31.76
CA ARG A 179 3.55 3.66 -32.83
C ARG A 179 2.18 3.26 -33.39
N ALA A 180 1.20 3.04 -32.53
CA ALA A 180 -0.17 2.72 -32.95
C ALA A 180 -0.80 3.83 -33.80
N LYS A 181 -0.35 5.10 -33.61
CA LYS A 181 -0.74 6.24 -34.46
C LYS A 181 0.09 6.38 -35.75
N GLY A 182 1.08 5.52 -35.96
CA GLY A 182 1.97 5.62 -37.14
C GLY A 182 2.95 6.80 -37.06
N ALA A 183 3.34 7.20 -35.85
CA ALA A 183 4.35 8.26 -35.69
C ALA A 183 5.72 7.79 -36.23
N ASP A 184 6.49 8.77 -36.75
CA ASP A 184 7.85 8.52 -37.23
C ASP A 184 8.70 7.89 -36.10
N PRO A 185 9.34 6.72 -36.34
CA PRO A 185 10.17 6.03 -35.33
C PRO A 185 11.25 6.93 -34.71
N ARG A 186 11.82 7.84 -35.48
CA ARG A 186 12.82 8.80 -34.98
C ARG A 186 12.22 9.75 -33.93
N ARG A 187 11.02 10.24 -34.17
CA ARG A 187 10.30 11.11 -33.22
C ARG A 187 9.94 10.38 -31.94
N VAL A 188 9.54 9.10 -32.06
CA VAL A 188 9.29 8.23 -30.88
C VAL A 188 10.57 8.09 -30.07
N THR A 189 11.69 7.78 -30.72
CA THR A 189 12.98 7.64 -30.06
C THR A 189 13.45 8.94 -29.41
N GLU A 190 13.35 10.08 -30.08
CA GLU A 190 13.69 11.40 -29.52
C GLU A 190 12.91 11.68 -28.22
N LEU A 191 11.61 11.38 -28.20
CA LEU A 191 10.78 11.59 -27.02
C LEU A 191 11.11 10.60 -25.88
N VAL A 192 11.32 9.33 -26.21
CA VAL A 192 11.72 8.29 -25.25
C VAL A 192 13.07 8.64 -24.63
N SER A 193 14.05 9.06 -25.45
CA SER A 193 15.37 9.52 -25.00
C SER A 193 15.25 10.69 -24.04
N ALA A 194 14.43 11.71 -24.39
CA ALA A 194 14.21 12.86 -23.52
C ALA A 194 13.60 12.50 -22.16
N LEU A 195 12.72 11.48 -22.09
CA LEU A 195 12.18 10.96 -20.83
C LEU A 195 13.24 10.21 -20.02
N ARG A 196 14.07 9.39 -20.68
CA ARG A 196 15.18 8.69 -20.03
C ARG A 196 16.24 9.65 -19.49
N ASP A 197 16.57 10.70 -20.26
CA ASP A 197 17.45 11.79 -19.83
C ASP A 197 16.89 12.54 -18.61
N ALA A 198 15.55 12.64 -18.52
CA ALA A 198 14.87 13.18 -17.36
C ALA A 198 14.81 12.21 -16.15
N GLY A 199 15.41 11.01 -16.23
CA GLY A 199 15.43 10.02 -15.13
C GLY A 199 14.20 9.13 -15.05
N VAL A 200 13.36 9.08 -16.09
CA VAL A 200 12.17 8.21 -16.15
C VAL A 200 12.56 6.83 -16.69
N THR A 201 12.08 5.75 -16.07
CA THR A 201 12.10 4.43 -16.71
C THR A 201 11.02 4.39 -17.79
N VAL A 202 11.37 3.96 -19.00
CA VAL A 202 10.43 3.98 -20.14
C VAL A 202 10.32 2.59 -20.75
N ARG A 203 9.08 2.11 -20.96
CA ARG A 203 8.82 0.93 -21.76
C ARG A 203 9.06 1.26 -23.23
N VAL A 204 10.16 0.78 -23.74
CA VAL A 204 10.60 1.02 -25.13
C VAL A 204 10.08 -0.02 -26.11
N LEU A 205 9.72 -1.20 -25.64
CA LEU A 205 9.26 -2.35 -26.44
C LEU A 205 8.05 -3.03 -25.81
N ASP A 206 7.17 -3.51 -26.68
CA ASP A 206 6.12 -4.46 -26.36
C ASP A 206 6.28 -5.70 -27.25
N LEU A 207 7.06 -6.66 -26.76
CA LEU A 207 7.32 -7.92 -27.46
C LEU A 207 6.16 -8.91 -27.29
N ALA A 208 5.34 -8.73 -26.27
CA ALA A 208 4.16 -9.56 -26.03
C ALA A 208 3.07 -9.33 -27.08
N SER A 209 2.96 -8.12 -27.63
CA SER A 209 1.96 -7.76 -28.64
C SER A 209 2.44 -8.00 -30.08
N GLY A 210 3.74 -8.17 -30.32
CA GLY A 210 4.28 -8.44 -31.64
C GLY A 210 5.76 -8.13 -31.79
N ALA A 211 6.35 -8.57 -32.89
CA ALA A 211 7.75 -8.28 -33.20
C ALA A 211 7.92 -6.82 -33.64
N PRO A 212 8.94 -6.10 -33.13
CA PRO A 212 9.27 -4.75 -33.57
C PRO A 212 9.78 -4.73 -35.01
N SER A 213 9.56 -3.65 -35.71
CA SER A 213 10.11 -3.44 -37.07
C SER A 213 11.63 -3.23 -37.04
N GLU A 214 12.31 -3.45 -38.17
CA GLU A 214 13.76 -3.22 -38.28
C GLU A 214 14.12 -1.75 -38.02
N ASP A 215 13.27 -0.80 -38.42
CA ASP A 215 13.50 0.64 -38.17
C ASP A 215 13.42 0.97 -36.67
N GLU A 216 12.49 0.34 -35.94
CA GLU A 216 12.39 0.47 -34.48
C GLU A 216 13.61 -0.13 -33.78
N LEU A 217 14.05 -1.31 -34.21
CA LEU A 217 15.25 -1.94 -33.68
C LEU A 217 16.50 -1.10 -33.94
N ALA A 218 16.61 -0.51 -35.12
CA ALA A 218 17.73 0.38 -35.47
C ALA A 218 17.75 1.65 -34.60
N ALA A 219 16.57 2.27 -34.40
CA ALA A 219 16.42 3.43 -33.54
C ALA A 219 16.78 3.12 -32.07
N LEU A 220 16.31 2.00 -31.53
CA LEU A 220 16.62 1.57 -30.15
C LEU A 220 18.10 1.23 -29.95
N ARG A 221 18.75 0.61 -30.95
CA ARG A 221 20.19 0.35 -30.90
C ARG A 221 21.01 1.64 -30.89
N ALA A 222 20.58 2.65 -31.60
CA ALA A 222 21.23 3.96 -31.62
C ALA A 222 21.09 4.74 -30.30
N ASP A 223 20.01 4.46 -29.52
CA ASP A 223 19.69 5.11 -28.24
C ASP A 223 20.15 4.31 -27.01
N ARG A 224 20.93 3.23 -27.20
CA ARG A 224 21.28 2.29 -26.14
C ARG A 224 21.94 2.93 -24.91
N ASP A 225 22.72 3.98 -25.12
CA ASP A 225 23.52 4.62 -24.07
C ASP A 225 22.91 5.94 -23.57
N ALA A 226 21.63 6.19 -23.88
CA ALA A 226 20.98 7.47 -23.52
C ALA A 226 20.54 7.49 -22.05
N GLY A 227 20.96 8.54 -21.34
CA GLY A 227 20.44 9.04 -20.08
C GLY A 227 20.50 8.16 -18.84
N PRO A 228 20.18 8.70 -17.66
CA PRO A 228 20.15 7.97 -16.40
C PRO A 228 18.92 7.06 -16.24
N GLY A 229 17.86 7.25 -17.03
CA GLY A 229 16.64 6.46 -16.99
C GLY A 229 16.82 5.08 -17.64
N THR A 230 16.15 4.07 -17.09
CA THR A 230 16.22 2.69 -17.54
C THR A 230 15.23 2.42 -18.68
N ALA A 231 15.61 1.56 -19.65
CA ALA A 231 14.66 1.02 -20.61
C ALA A 231 14.00 -0.24 -20.06
N SER A 232 12.70 -0.41 -20.27
CA SER A 232 11.95 -1.63 -19.99
C SER A 232 11.29 -2.21 -21.25
N ALA A 233 10.95 -3.51 -21.20
CA ALA A 233 10.22 -4.19 -22.27
C ALA A 233 9.13 -5.09 -21.71
N LEU A 234 7.93 -5.06 -22.30
CA LEU A 234 6.89 -6.03 -22.00
C LEU A 234 7.18 -7.35 -22.74
N VAL A 235 7.23 -8.44 -21.99
CA VAL A 235 7.60 -9.78 -22.49
C VAL A 235 6.54 -10.81 -22.08
N ALA A 236 6.44 -11.91 -22.85
CA ALA A 236 5.52 -13.01 -22.56
C ALA A 236 6.20 -14.37 -22.56
N THR A 237 7.41 -14.50 -23.13
CA THR A 237 8.14 -15.77 -23.25
C THR A 237 9.64 -15.58 -22.95
N PRO A 238 10.36 -16.66 -22.62
CA PRO A 238 11.81 -16.59 -22.45
C PRO A 238 12.56 -16.06 -23.69
N GLU A 239 12.09 -16.33 -24.90
CA GLU A 239 12.69 -15.81 -26.14
C GLU A 239 12.55 -14.28 -26.22
N HIS A 240 11.43 -13.71 -25.72
CA HIS A 240 11.26 -12.27 -25.63
C HIS A 240 12.25 -11.66 -24.62
N VAL A 241 12.56 -12.37 -23.52
CA VAL A 241 13.59 -11.93 -22.57
C VAL A 241 14.95 -11.85 -23.22
N GLU A 242 15.32 -12.86 -24.05
CA GLU A 242 16.58 -12.85 -24.80
C GLU A 242 16.66 -11.66 -25.76
N ALA A 243 15.57 -11.39 -26.50
CA ALA A 243 15.51 -10.28 -27.43
C ALA A 243 15.63 -8.93 -26.70
N ALA A 244 14.96 -8.76 -25.55
CA ALA A 244 15.03 -7.56 -24.70
C ALA A 244 16.46 -7.34 -24.16
N ALA A 245 17.11 -8.39 -23.66
CA ALA A 245 18.48 -8.33 -23.15
C ALA A 245 19.48 -7.92 -24.26
N ALA A 246 19.34 -8.47 -25.48
CA ALA A 246 20.19 -8.13 -26.61
C ALA A 246 20.08 -6.63 -27.02
N LEU A 247 18.98 -5.97 -26.70
CA LEU A 247 18.72 -4.55 -26.96
C LEU A 247 19.14 -3.61 -25.80
N GLY A 248 19.72 -4.17 -24.73
CA GLY A 248 20.18 -3.37 -23.58
C GLY A 248 19.08 -2.93 -22.62
N VAL A 249 17.95 -3.63 -22.63
CA VAL A 249 16.86 -3.40 -21.66
C VAL A 249 17.32 -3.85 -20.26
N GLY A 250 17.05 -3.04 -19.24
CA GLY A 250 17.43 -3.34 -17.86
C GLY A 250 16.31 -3.97 -17.04
N VAL A 251 15.05 -3.77 -17.46
CA VAL A 251 13.86 -4.27 -16.77
C VAL A 251 12.95 -4.97 -17.77
N VAL A 252 12.46 -6.16 -17.45
CA VAL A 252 11.39 -6.81 -18.18
C VAL A 252 10.09 -6.72 -17.37
N GLU A 253 9.00 -6.48 -18.09
CA GLU A 253 7.66 -6.42 -17.53
C GLU A 253 6.89 -7.66 -17.99
N VAL A 254 6.23 -8.35 -17.06
CA VAL A 254 5.45 -9.57 -17.34
C VAL A 254 4.03 -9.33 -16.87
N ALA A 255 3.06 -9.39 -17.79
CA ALA A 255 1.65 -9.25 -17.45
C ALA A 255 1.04 -10.63 -17.14
N VAL A 256 0.36 -10.73 -16.00
CA VAL A 256 -0.36 -11.94 -15.57
C VAL A 256 -1.80 -11.59 -15.19
N ALA A 257 -2.71 -12.56 -15.31
CA ALA A 257 -4.06 -12.39 -14.76
C ALA A 257 -4.04 -12.39 -13.22
N ALA A 258 -5.10 -11.89 -12.61
CA ALA A 258 -5.22 -11.74 -11.16
C ALA A 258 -5.59 -13.07 -10.47
N ASP A 259 -4.77 -14.10 -10.68
CA ASP A 259 -4.90 -15.41 -10.02
C ASP A 259 -3.52 -16.09 -9.86
N ALA A 260 -3.40 -16.97 -8.86
CA ALA A 260 -2.14 -17.64 -8.52
C ALA A 260 -1.64 -18.59 -9.62
N ALA A 261 -2.50 -19.19 -10.42
CA ALA A 261 -2.10 -20.11 -11.49
C ALA A 261 -1.46 -19.33 -12.66
N ALA A 262 -2.03 -18.17 -13.02
CA ALA A 262 -1.44 -17.27 -14.01
C ALA A 262 -0.09 -16.69 -13.53
N ALA A 263 0.02 -16.37 -12.25
CA ALA A 263 1.28 -15.95 -11.64
C ALA A 263 2.35 -17.05 -11.73
N GLU A 264 2.00 -18.28 -11.41
CA GLU A 264 2.90 -19.43 -11.48
C GLU A 264 3.34 -19.74 -12.92
N ALA A 265 2.47 -19.53 -13.90
CA ALA A 265 2.80 -19.71 -15.32
C ALA A 265 3.87 -18.72 -15.83
N ALA A 266 4.10 -17.60 -15.13
CA ALA A 266 5.16 -16.64 -15.45
C ALA A 266 6.56 -17.11 -15.01
N ARG A 267 6.69 -18.18 -14.23
CA ARG A 267 7.96 -18.71 -13.70
C ARG A 267 9.08 -18.81 -14.76
N PRO A 268 8.87 -19.43 -15.96
CA PRO A 268 9.94 -19.57 -16.93
C PRO A 268 10.48 -18.22 -17.44
N VAL A 269 9.62 -17.21 -17.50
CA VAL A 269 9.99 -15.85 -17.94
C VAL A 269 10.78 -15.13 -16.85
N ILE A 270 10.37 -15.27 -15.59
CA ILE A 270 11.07 -14.67 -14.43
C ILE A 270 12.46 -15.29 -14.28
N GLU A 271 12.56 -16.62 -14.34
CA GLU A 271 13.84 -17.34 -14.26
C GLU A 271 14.79 -16.93 -15.41
N ALA A 272 14.30 -16.89 -16.65
CA ALA A 272 15.09 -16.47 -17.80
C ALA A 272 15.59 -15.01 -17.67
N ALA A 273 14.78 -14.12 -17.09
CA ALA A 273 15.18 -12.73 -16.84
C ALA A 273 16.32 -12.64 -15.80
N HIS A 274 16.20 -13.35 -14.69
CA HIS A 274 17.24 -13.37 -13.65
C HIS A 274 18.54 -14.01 -14.13
N GLU A 275 18.49 -15.08 -14.96
CA GLU A 275 19.66 -15.67 -15.59
C GLU A 275 20.43 -14.68 -16.49
N ARG A 276 19.72 -13.66 -17.03
CA ARG A 276 20.31 -12.58 -17.84
C ARG A 276 20.65 -11.34 -17.03
N GLY A 277 20.44 -11.35 -15.71
CA GLY A 277 20.68 -10.21 -14.83
C GLY A 277 19.70 -9.05 -15.03
N LEU A 278 18.50 -9.31 -15.57
CA LEU A 278 17.43 -8.33 -15.75
C LEU A 278 16.52 -8.32 -14.53
N ALA A 279 16.06 -7.12 -14.14
CA ALA A 279 15.02 -6.99 -13.13
C ALA A 279 13.64 -7.31 -13.71
N VAL A 280 12.76 -7.87 -12.89
CA VAL A 280 11.40 -8.27 -13.28
C VAL A 280 10.36 -7.43 -12.56
N SER A 281 9.55 -6.68 -13.32
CA SER A 281 8.33 -6.04 -12.86
C SER A 281 7.12 -6.88 -13.30
N ALA A 282 6.45 -7.55 -12.36
CA ALA A 282 5.29 -8.39 -12.65
C ALA A 282 4.01 -7.58 -12.49
N LEU A 283 3.25 -7.42 -13.59
CA LEU A 283 2.03 -6.63 -13.63
C LEU A 283 0.81 -7.55 -13.52
N ILE A 284 -0.01 -7.37 -12.49
CA ILE A 284 -1.26 -8.11 -12.27
C ILE A 284 -2.39 -7.34 -12.94
N ALA A 285 -2.79 -7.77 -14.12
CA ALA A 285 -3.85 -7.14 -14.90
C ALA A 285 -5.22 -7.30 -14.22
N GLY A 286 -6.00 -6.20 -14.18
CA GLY A 286 -7.35 -6.21 -13.59
C GLY A 286 -7.36 -6.44 -12.07
N PHE A 287 -6.31 -6.08 -11.36
CA PHE A 287 -6.18 -6.31 -9.92
C PHE A 287 -7.36 -5.75 -9.11
N PHE A 288 -7.91 -4.60 -9.51
CA PHE A 288 -8.98 -3.92 -8.79
C PHE A 288 -10.39 -4.24 -9.33
N SER A 289 -10.51 -5.00 -10.43
CA SER A 289 -11.79 -5.33 -11.06
C SER A 289 -12.27 -6.76 -10.84
N GLY A 290 -11.37 -7.65 -10.35
CA GLY A 290 -11.63 -9.07 -10.16
C GLY A 290 -11.97 -9.47 -8.71
N ASP A 291 -11.79 -10.77 -8.40
CA ASP A 291 -11.87 -11.29 -7.02
C ASP A 291 -10.66 -10.84 -6.20
N PRO A 292 -10.86 -10.08 -5.11
CA PRO A 292 -9.76 -9.61 -4.28
C PRO A 292 -8.88 -10.73 -3.69
N ALA A 293 -9.46 -11.86 -3.32
CA ALA A 293 -8.72 -12.96 -2.73
C ALA A 293 -7.77 -13.59 -3.77
N ALA A 294 -8.26 -13.87 -4.98
CA ALA A 294 -7.45 -14.39 -6.07
C ALA A 294 -6.32 -13.43 -6.47
N ALA A 295 -6.61 -12.13 -6.53
CA ALA A 295 -5.62 -11.09 -6.84
C ALA A 295 -4.50 -11.01 -5.78
N LEU A 296 -4.85 -11.12 -4.51
CA LEU A 296 -3.89 -11.16 -3.40
C LEU A 296 -3.06 -12.46 -3.38
N ASP A 297 -3.64 -13.57 -3.78
CA ASP A 297 -2.91 -14.84 -3.93
C ASP A 297 -1.91 -14.78 -5.10
N ALA A 298 -2.26 -14.09 -6.21
CA ALA A 298 -1.31 -13.79 -7.28
C ALA A 298 -0.11 -12.95 -6.79
N CYS A 299 -0.35 -11.94 -5.93
CA CYS A 299 0.73 -11.17 -5.30
C CYS A 299 1.71 -12.08 -4.54
N ALA A 300 1.18 -12.98 -3.69
CA ALA A 300 2.01 -13.89 -2.90
C ALA A 300 2.80 -14.86 -3.79
N ALA A 301 2.18 -15.39 -4.85
CA ALA A 301 2.83 -16.28 -5.81
C ALA A 301 3.99 -15.59 -6.54
N LEU A 302 3.77 -14.37 -7.07
CA LEU A 302 4.83 -13.59 -7.75
C LEU A 302 5.99 -13.23 -6.82
N ALA A 303 5.70 -12.87 -5.57
CA ALA A 303 6.74 -12.63 -4.57
C ALA A 303 7.56 -13.89 -4.28
N ALA A 304 6.91 -15.05 -4.18
CA ALA A 304 7.59 -16.34 -3.99
C ALA A 304 8.44 -16.76 -5.22
N LEU A 305 8.06 -16.33 -6.43
CA LEU A 305 8.82 -16.52 -7.66
C LEU A 305 10.02 -15.58 -7.77
N GLY A 306 10.15 -14.60 -6.87
CA GLY A 306 11.25 -13.66 -6.82
C GLY A 306 11.09 -12.45 -7.75
N ALA A 307 9.87 -12.06 -8.11
CA ALA A 307 9.66 -10.80 -8.84
C ALA A 307 10.29 -9.62 -8.07
N ASP A 308 11.05 -8.78 -8.76
CA ASP A 308 11.74 -7.63 -8.15
C ASP A 308 10.77 -6.47 -7.87
N GLU A 309 9.62 -6.46 -8.53
CA GLU A 309 8.52 -5.52 -8.33
C GLU A 309 7.20 -6.18 -8.71
N ILE A 310 6.13 -5.86 -7.98
CA ILE A 310 4.77 -6.29 -8.31
C ILE A 310 3.90 -5.06 -8.56
N CYS A 311 3.44 -4.90 -9.79
CA CYS A 311 2.58 -3.79 -10.22
C CYS A 311 1.11 -4.19 -10.19
N LEU A 312 0.31 -3.47 -9.42
CA LEU A 312 -1.14 -3.65 -9.33
C LEU A 312 -1.81 -2.78 -10.38
N ASP A 313 -2.35 -3.41 -11.44
CA ASP A 313 -2.87 -2.71 -12.60
C ASP A 313 -4.38 -2.44 -12.49
N ASP A 314 -4.74 -1.19 -12.72
CA ASP A 314 -6.11 -0.67 -12.85
C ASP A 314 -6.31 0.04 -14.19
N ALA A 315 -5.84 -0.52 -15.29
CA ALA A 315 -6.00 0.11 -16.60
C ALA A 315 -7.47 0.34 -16.98
N GLU A 316 -8.40 -0.38 -16.38
CA GLU A 316 -9.85 -0.25 -16.58
C GLU A 316 -10.48 0.88 -15.77
N GLY A 317 -9.78 1.46 -14.79
CA GLY A 317 -10.26 2.55 -13.94
C GLY A 317 -11.36 2.14 -12.94
N ALA A 318 -11.34 0.88 -12.51
CA ALA A 318 -12.28 0.33 -11.54
C ALA A 318 -11.93 0.71 -10.09
N ALA A 319 -10.67 1.07 -9.83
CA ALA A 319 -10.18 1.40 -8.50
C ALA A 319 -10.81 2.66 -7.93
N THR A 320 -11.19 2.59 -6.66
CA THR A 320 -11.60 3.73 -5.84
C THR A 320 -10.57 3.97 -4.73
N PRO A 321 -10.48 5.18 -4.15
CA PRO A 321 -9.56 5.40 -3.02
C PRO A 321 -9.76 4.43 -1.85
N LEU A 322 -10.99 3.95 -1.65
CA LEU A 322 -11.28 2.97 -0.60
C LEU A 322 -10.72 1.60 -0.94
N SER A 323 -11.00 1.07 -2.17
CA SER A 323 -10.48 -0.23 -2.60
C SER A 323 -8.95 -0.24 -2.70
N VAL A 324 -8.34 0.86 -3.19
CA VAL A 324 -6.87 1.02 -3.21
C VAL A 324 -6.30 0.89 -1.80
N ARG A 325 -6.89 1.59 -0.83
CA ARG A 325 -6.43 1.53 0.56
C ARG A 325 -6.53 0.13 1.16
N GLU A 326 -7.69 -0.51 1.01
CA GLU A 326 -7.97 -1.81 1.60
C GLU A 326 -7.07 -2.90 1.02
N LEU A 327 -6.98 -2.97 -0.30
CA LEU A 327 -6.21 -4.00 -0.98
C LEU A 327 -4.70 -3.81 -0.82
N LEU A 328 -4.19 -2.56 -0.87
CA LEU A 328 -2.77 -2.30 -0.66
C LEU A 328 -2.28 -2.65 0.74
N GLN A 329 -3.08 -2.39 1.78
CA GLN A 329 -2.70 -2.76 3.16
C GLN A 329 -2.46 -4.26 3.31
N GLU A 330 -3.24 -5.08 2.60
CA GLU A 330 -3.08 -6.53 2.61
C GLU A 330 -1.98 -6.98 1.66
N ALA A 331 -1.94 -6.46 0.44
CA ALA A 331 -0.93 -6.78 -0.56
C ALA A 331 0.50 -6.52 -0.07
N VAL A 332 0.76 -5.38 0.60
CA VAL A 332 2.08 -5.06 1.19
C VAL A 332 2.59 -6.13 2.15
N SER A 333 1.69 -6.76 2.92
CA SER A 333 2.08 -7.83 3.85
C SER A 333 2.44 -9.13 3.13
N ARG A 334 1.77 -9.43 2.00
CA ARG A 334 1.92 -10.67 1.25
C ARG A 334 3.09 -10.66 0.27
N THR A 335 3.55 -9.47 -0.13
CA THR A 335 4.59 -9.33 -1.17
C THR A 335 6.00 -9.14 -0.64
N LYS A 336 6.19 -8.88 0.65
CA LYS A 336 7.52 -8.66 1.22
C LYS A 336 8.49 -9.83 0.90
N PRO A 337 9.72 -9.54 0.46
CA PRO A 337 10.37 -8.22 0.41
C PRO A 337 10.10 -7.42 -0.88
N ALA A 338 9.40 -7.97 -1.90
CA ALA A 338 9.17 -7.30 -3.16
C ALA A 338 8.35 -6.00 -2.98
N PRO A 339 8.79 -4.85 -3.52
CA PRO A 339 8.05 -3.61 -3.47
C PRO A 339 6.81 -3.66 -4.38
N LEU A 340 5.77 -2.93 -3.97
CA LEU A 340 4.58 -2.72 -4.79
C LEU A 340 4.70 -1.43 -5.61
N SER A 341 4.16 -1.50 -6.83
CA SER A 341 3.84 -0.36 -7.67
C SER A 341 2.38 -0.40 -8.12
N VAL A 342 1.89 0.69 -8.70
CA VAL A 342 0.52 0.78 -9.20
C VAL A 342 0.49 1.40 -10.59
N ARG A 343 -0.44 0.94 -11.43
CA ARG A 343 -0.83 1.54 -12.69
C ARG A 343 -2.32 1.87 -12.63
N LEU A 344 -2.68 3.15 -12.68
CA LEU A 344 -4.02 3.64 -12.33
C LEU A 344 -4.72 4.25 -13.54
N GLY A 345 -5.89 3.71 -13.89
CA GLY A 345 -6.77 4.26 -14.93
C GLY A 345 -7.42 5.57 -14.50
N ASP A 346 -7.55 6.53 -15.44
CA ASP A 346 -8.14 7.86 -15.20
C ASP A 346 -9.51 8.07 -15.88
N GLN A 347 -10.18 7.00 -16.28
CA GLN A 347 -11.50 7.07 -16.92
C GLN A 347 -12.55 7.73 -16.03
N SER A 348 -12.45 7.52 -14.71
CA SER A 348 -13.33 8.12 -13.71
C SER A 348 -12.84 9.47 -13.17
N GLY A 349 -11.63 9.92 -13.55
CA GLY A 349 -10.97 11.11 -13.00
C GLY A 349 -10.46 10.93 -11.56
N LEU A 350 -10.42 9.70 -11.05
CA LEU A 350 -9.98 9.39 -9.68
C LEU A 350 -8.50 8.98 -9.59
N ALA A 351 -7.78 8.87 -10.70
CA ALA A 351 -6.42 8.33 -10.71
C ALA A 351 -5.47 9.05 -9.75
N LEU A 352 -5.49 10.39 -9.66
CA LEU A 352 -4.65 11.14 -8.72
C LEU A 352 -5.07 10.96 -7.26
N ALA A 353 -6.36 10.79 -6.97
CA ALA A 353 -6.83 10.48 -5.62
C ALA A 353 -6.40 9.06 -5.21
N ASN A 354 -6.46 8.12 -6.16
CA ASN A 354 -5.95 6.76 -5.99
C ASN A 354 -4.43 6.74 -5.82
N ALA A 355 -3.68 7.54 -6.60
CA ALA A 355 -2.23 7.69 -6.46
C ALA A 355 -1.82 8.25 -5.09
N LEU A 356 -2.53 9.28 -4.59
CA LEU A 356 -2.33 9.80 -3.24
C LEU A 356 -2.58 8.73 -2.17
N THR A 357 -3.64 7.93 -2.36
CA THR A 357 -3.98 6.84 -1.44
C THR A 357 -2.93 5.74 -1.47
N ALA A 358 -2.44 5.37 -2.66
CA ALA A 358 -1.37 4.40 -2.84
C ALA A 358 -0.05 4.88 -2.20
N LEU A 359 0.32 6.15 -2.40
CA LEU A 359 1.49 6.77 -1.80
C LEU A 359 1.43 6.70 -0.27
N LYS A 360 0.26 7.04 0.33
CA LYS A 360 0.01 6.91 1.78
C LYS A 360 -0.02 5.46 2.27
N SER A 361 -0.20 4.50 1.39
CA SER A 361 -0.12 3.06 1.69
C SER A 361 1.28 2.46 1.46
N GLY A 362 2.29 3.31 1.21
CA GLY A 362 3.69 2.92 1.10
C GLY A 362 4.16 2.57 -0.32
N VAL A 363 3.32 2.74 -1.34
CA VAL A 363 3.74 2.60 -2.75
C VAL A 363 4.71 3.72 -3.11
N ARG A 364 5.82 3.35 -3.76
CA ARG A 364 6.88 4.28 -4.16
C ARG A 364 7.11 4.37 -5.67
N ARG A 365 6.41 3.55 -6.46
CA ARG A 365 6.56 3.55 -7.91
C ARG A 365 5.20 3.56 -8.59
N PHE A 366 5.07 4.43 -9.59
CA PHE A 366 3.83 4.67 -10.31
C PHE A 366 4.06 4.45 -11.81
N HIS A 367 3.33 3.51 -12.38
CA HIS A 367 3.27 3.30 -13.83
C HIS A 367 2.24 4.26 -14.42
N ALA A 368 2.68 5.09 -15.32
CA ALA A 368 1.91 6.19 -15.90
C ALA A 368 2.22 6.32 -17.40
N THR A 369 1.60 7.23 -18.08
CA THR A 369 1.92 7.52 -19.48
C THR A 369 2.03 9.03 -19.70
N LEU A 370 3.04 9.47 -20.44
CA LEU A 370 3.19 10.87 -20.77
C LEU A 370 1.92 11.43 -21.42
N GLY A 371 1.37 12.51 -20.86
CA GLY A 371 0.12 13.09 -21.32
C GLY A 371 -1.15 12.28 -21.00
N GLY A 372 -1.06 11.11 -20.38
CA GLY A 372 -2.20 10.23 -20.09
C GLY A 372 -2.91 9.69 -21.33
N VAL A 373 -2.15 9.45 -22.42
CA VAL A 373 -2.71 9.19 -23.76
C VAL A 373 -3.33 7.80 -23.95
N ASP A 374 -3.03 6.86 -23.09
CA ASP A 374 -3.58 5.48 -23.07
C ASP A 374 -4.69 5.27 -22.02
N GLY A 375 -5.16 6.37 -21.40
CA GLY A 375 -6.25 6.32 -20.44
C GLY A 375 -5.82 6.06 -19.01
N VAL A 376 -4.51 5.87 -18.73
CA VAL A 376 -3.97 5.86 -17.37
C VAL A 376 -3.58 7.26 -16.92
N VAL A 377 -3.23 7.42 -15.66
CA VAL A 377 -2.80 8.71 -15.08
C VAL A 377 -1.63 9.30 -15.85
N ALA A 378 -1.68 10.61 -16.07
CA ALA A 378 -0.60 11.31 -16.75
C ALA A 378 0.67 11.36 -15.88
N LEU A 379 1.81 11.02 -16.47
CA LEU A 379 3.10 10.95 -15.80
C LEU A 379 3.51 12.26 -15.14
N GLU A 380 3.34 13.39 -15.87
CA GLU A 380 3.61 14.73 -15.36
C GLU A 380 2.69 15.12 -14.19
N ASP A 381 1.46 14.61 -14.15
CA ASP A 381 0.51 14.90 -13.07
C ASP A 381 0.89 14.12 -11.79
N VAL A 382 1.39 12.89 -11.91
CA VAL A 382 1.95 12.13 -10.78
C VAL A 382 3.17 12.83 -10.20
N LEU A 383 4.10 13.30 -11.04
CA LEU A 383 5.27 14.06 -10.59
C LEU A 383 4.89 15.38 -9.91
N TYR A 384 3.86 16.05 -10.41
CA TYR A 384 3.32 17.24 -9.76
C TYR A 384 2.75 16.91 -8.37
N LEU A 385 1.95 15.86 -8.26
CA LEU A 385 1.40 15.39 -6.97
C LEU A 385 2.53 15.09 -5.98
N VAL A 386 3.52 14.30 -6.38
CA VAL A 386 4.67 13.90 -5.55
C VAL A 386 5.43 15.14 -5.07
N SER A 387 5.71 16.09 -5.98
CA SER A 387 6.43 17.33 -5.63
C SER A 387 5.66 18.25 -4.66
N THR A 388 4.31 18.32 -4.78
CA THR A 388 3.47 19.11 -3.86
C THR A 388 3.36 18.49 -2.46
N LEU A 389 3.69 17.23 -2.33
CA LEU A 389 3.71 16.49 -1.06
C LEU A 389 5.12 16.46 -0.43
N GLU A 390 6.09 17.19 -1.04
CA GLU A 390 7.49 17.23 -0.59
C GLU A 390 8.16 15.84 -0.57
N VAL A 391 7.68 14.92 -1.42
CA VAL A 391 8.29 13.60 -1.65
C VAL A 391 9.32 13.75 -2.78
N GLU A 392 10.53 13.26 -2.57
CA GLU A 392 11.58 13.34 -3.58
C GLU A 392 11.26 12.46 -4.80
N ALA A 393 11.60 12.93 -5.99
CA ALA A 393 11.49 12.14 -7.22
C ALA A 393 12.81 12.19 -7.98
N PRO A 394 13.35 11.03 -8.42
CA PRO A 394 14.58 11.00 -9.25
C PRO A 394 14.41 11.70 -10.59
N ALA A 395 13.17 11.76 -11.12
CA ALA A 395 12.87 12.34 -12.41
C ALA A 395 12.79 13.87 -12.35
N ASP A 396 13.41 14.54 -13.35
CA ASP A 396 13.28 15.98 -13.57
C ASP A 396 11.86 16.32 -14.06
N ARG A 397 11.02 16.80 -13.14
CA ARG A 397 9.63 17.17 -13.42
C ARG A 397 9.52 18.18 -14.57
N ASP A 398 10.40 19.20 -14.61
CA ASP A 398 10.29 20.25 -15.60
C ASP A 398 10.70 19.75 -16.99
N ALA A 399 11.66 18.83 -17.09
CA ALA A 399 12.00 18.13 -18.32
C ALA A 399 10.82 17.27 -18.81
N VAL A 400 10.15 16.53 -17.92
CA VAL A 400 8.96 15.74 -18.26
C VAL A 400 7.80 16.63 -18.73
N VAL A 401 7.56 17.77 -18.09
CA VAL A 401 6.52 18.71 -18.54
C VAL A 401 6.87 19.29 -19.92
N ARG A 402 8.16 19.58 -20.21
CA ARG A 402 8.60 19.99 -21.56
C ARG A 402 8.34 18.88 -22.58
N ALA A 403 8.64 17.62 -22.25
CA ALA A 403 8.36 16.48 -23.11
C ALA A 403 6.86 16.31 -23.38
N ALA A 404 5.99 16.48 -22.37
CA ALA A 404 4.54 16.44 -22.54
C ALA A 404 4.03 17.56 -23.44
N ARG A 405 4.59 18.76 -23.34
CA ARG A 405 4.27 19.87 -24.26
C ARG A 405 4.72 19.58 -25.70
N ALA A 406 5.88 18.94 -25.88
CA ALA A 406 6.35 18.53 -27.20
C ALA A 406 5.52 17.38 -27.79
N LEU A 407 4.92 16.55 -26.95
CA LEU A 407 3.99 15.49 -27.38
C LEU A 407 2.69 16.07 -27.97
N ALA A 408 2.16 17.17 -27.45
CA ALA A 408 0.84 17.68 -27.82
C ALA A 408 0.62 17.86 -29.35
N PRO A 409 1.53 18.47 -30.11
CA PRO A 409 1.39 18.59 -31.58
C PRO A 409 1.54 17.25 -32.31
N LEU A 410 2.30 16.29 -31.75
CA LEU A 410 2.48 14.95 -32.32
C LEU A 410 1.24 14.08 -32.10
N TRP A 411 0.58 14.26 -30.95
CA TRP A 411 -0.60 13.51 -30.58
C TRP A 411 -1.83 13.89 -31.39
N GLY A 412 -1.95 15.16 -31.79
CA GLY A 412 -3.04 15.68 -32.62
C GLY A 412 -4.41 15.71 -31.94
N ALA A 413 -4.47 15.54 -30.61
CA ALA A 413 -5.67 15.65 -29.79
C ALA A 413 -5.29 16.22 -28.40
N PRO A 414 -6.26 16.74 -27.62
CA PRO A 414 -5.98 17.18 -26.26
C PRO A 414 -5.39 16.05 -25.40
N LEU A 415 -4.34 16.37 -24.65
CA LEU A 415 -3.76 15.47 -23.65
C LEU A 415 -4.61 15.49 -22.37
N ASN A 416 -4.67 14.36 -21.68
CA ASN A 416 -5.38 14.24 -20.40
C ASN A 416 -4.59 14.90 -19.25
N GLY A 417 -3.25 15.01 -19.39
CA GLY A 417 -2.38 15.65 -18.41
C GLY A 417 -2.77 17.09 -18.11
N ARG A 418 -2.95 17.42 -16.84
CA ARG A 418 -3.41 18.75 -16.37
C ARG A 418 -2.24 19.68 -16.09
N THR A 419 -1.10 19.15 -15.67
CA THR A 419 0.09 19.92 -15.28
C THR A 419 0.67 20.74 -16.44
N THR A 420 0.54 20.27 -17.68
CA THR A 420 0.96 21.03 -18.88
C THR A 420 0.24 22.36 -19.05
N ARG A 421 -0.94 22.52 -18.45
CA ARG A 421 -1.78 23.73 -18.49
C ARG A 421 -1.46 24.72 -17.38
N LEU A 422 -0.72 24.29 -16.35
CA LEU A 422 -0.26 25.17 -15.28
C LEU A 422 0.80 26.11 -15.88
N GLN A 423 0.60 27.41 -15.72
CA GLN A 423 1.65 28.38 -16.04
C GLN A 423 2.78 28.14 -15.05
N THR A 424 3.97 27.81 -15.55
CA THR A 424 5.18 27.90 -14.73
C THR A 424 5.29 29.36 -14.31
N PRO A 425 5.32 29.72 -12.99
CA PRO A 425 5.61 31.10 -12.62
C PRO A 425 6.93 31.44 -13.28
N ALA A 426 6.96 32.57 -14.03
CA ALA A 426 8.21 33.09 -14.53
C ALA A 426 9.18 33.18 -13.34
N PRO A 427 10.47 32.80 -13.49
CA PRO A 427 11.44 32.99 -12.43
C PRO A 427 11.34 34.46 -11.98
N ALA A 428 11.18 34.66 -10.66
CA ALA A 428 11.07 36.01 -10.10
C ALA A 428 12.26 36.81 -10.61
N ASP A 429 11.96 37.90 -11.35
CA ASP A 429 12.98 38.80 -11.83
C ASP A 429 13.68 39.41 -10.60
N PRO A 430 14.99 39.16 -10.40
CA PRO A 430 15.69 39.66 -9.19
C PRO A 430 15.86 41.17 -9.15
N LEU A 431 15.26 41.91 -10.08
CA LEU A 431 15.49 43.36 -10.29
C LEU A 431 14.27 44.26 -10.02
N ILE A 432 13.20 43.81 -9.37
CA ILE A 432 12.17 44.74 -8.89
C ILE A 432 12.42 45.04 -7.40
N PRO A 433 13.03 46.18 -7.06
CA PRO A 433 13.12 46.58 -5.65
C PRO A 433 11.70 46.91 -5.17
N MET A 434 11.30 46.28 -4.06
CA MET A 434 10.07 46.62 -3.34
C MET A 434 10.14 48.11 -2.97
N GLY A 435 9.40 48.93 -3.74
CA GLY A 435 9.29 50.35 -3.49
C GLY A 435 8.71 50.61 -2.11
N GLY A 436 9.48 51.30 -1.30
CA GLY A 436 9.02 51.81 0.00
C GLY A 436 7.84 52.75 -0.19
N THR A 437 6.82 52.54 0.60
CA THR A 437 5.70 53.48 0.79
C THR A 437 6.17 54.69 1.63
N PRO A 438 5.70 55.88 1.32
CA PRO A 438 5.93 57.08 2.12
C PRO A 438 5.20 57.02 3.47
#